data_1dfc1d7fb7cdeaf59221ed9abc453970
#
_entry.id   1dfc1d7fb7cdeaf59221ed9abc453970
#
_cell.length_a   1.000
_cell.length_b   1.000
_cell.length_c   1.000
_cell.angle_alpha   90.00
_cell.angle_beta   90.00
_cell.angle_gamma   90.00
#
_symmetry.space_group_name_H-M   'P 1'
#
loop_
_entity.id
_entity.type
_entity.pdbx_description
1 polymer ?
#
loop_
_entity_poly.entity_id
_entity_poly.type
_entity_poly.pdbx_seq_one_letter_code
_entity_poly.pdbx_strand_id
1 'polypeptide(L)'
;MTCVEAERGAPLRVVVVGTSGAGKSTFSAALAARLGCTHVELDRLYWGPGWQAVPHERFEHAVERATTAPRWVADGNYSAVRELLWGRATHVVWLNFGRWTVFSRV
;
A
#
# COMPACT_ATOMS: atom_id res chain seq x y z
N MET A 1 17.39 16.57 11.29
CA MET A 1 16.78 15.27 11.47
C MET A 1 15.28 15.34 11.38
N THR A 2 14.70 14.44 10.65
CA THR A 2 13.26 14.44 10.44
C THR A 2 12.58 13.48 11.40
N CYS A 3 11.26 13.63 11.57
CA CYS A 3 10.47 12.69 12.37
C CYS A 3 10.55 11.28 11.81
N VAL A 4 10.68 11.15 10.49
CA VAL A 4 10.81 9.86 9.84
C VAL A 4 12.04 9.12 10.33
N GLU A 5 13.14 9.82 10.47
CA GLU A 5 14.36 9.20 10.95
C GLU A 5 14.27 8.82 12.42
N ALA A 6 13.67 9.68 13.23
CA ALA A 6 13.48 9.40 14.64
C ALA A 6 12.55 8.21 14.86
N GLU A 7 11.61 7.99 13.94
CA GLU A 7 10.63 6.92 14.03
C GLU A 7 11.00 5.70 13.19
N ARG A 8 12.24 5.62 12.74
CA ARG A 8 12.64 4.56 11.82
C ARG A 8 12.35 3.15 12.32
N GLY A 9 12.40 2.93 13.62
CA GLY A 9 12.10 1.64 14.20
C GLY A 9 10.63 1.36 14.39
N ALA A 10 9.77 2.36 14.26
CA ALA A 10 8.34 2.20 14.47
C ALA A 10 7.66 1.64 13.23
N PRO A 11 6.60 0.84 13.40
CA PRO A 11 5.84 0.37 12.26
C PRO A 11 5.23 1.53 11.48
N LEU A 12 5.30 1.44 10.16
CA LEU A 12 4.70 2.43 9.29
C LEU A 12 4.12 1.71 8.09
N ARG A 13 2.83 1.42 8.16
CA ARG A 13 2.12 0.63 7.16
C ARG A 13 1.03 1.49 6.56
N VAL A 14 1.26 1.93 5.34
CA VAL A 14 0.38 2.89 4.67
C VAL A 14 -0.38 2.21 3.54
N VAL A 15 -1.70 2.40 3.52
CA VAL A 15 -2.55 1.94 2.43
C VAL A 15 -3.04 3.17 1.68
N VAL A 16 -2.77 3.23 0.38
CA VAL A 16 -3.21 4.33 -0.47
C VAL A 16 -4.40 3.85 -1.30
N VAL A 17 -5.52 4.52 -1.11
CA VAL A 17 -6.75 4.22 -1.84
C VAL A 17 -7.22 5.47 -2.56
N GLY A 18 -8.13 5.31 -3.50
CA GLY A 18 -8.67 6.45 -4.21
C GLY A 18 -9.19 6.10 -5.58
N THR A 19 -9.59 7.13 -6.30
CA THR A 19 -10.19 7.00 -7.62
C THR A 19 -9.16 6.49 -8.62
N SER A 20 -9.57 5.57 -9.47
CA SER A 20 -8.73 5.09 -10.55
C SER A 20 -8.32 6.26 -11.43
N GLY A 21 -7.05 6.29 -11.82
CA GLY A 21 -6.54 7.38 -12.64
C GLY A 21 -6.13 8.63 -11.86
N ALA A 22 -6.23 8.58 -10.53
CA ALA A 22 -5.84 9.72 -9.69
C ALA A 22 -4.33 9.76 -9.39
N GLY A 23 -3.55 8.89 -10.02
CA GLY A 23 -2.11 8.86 -9.82
C GLY A 23 -1.65 8.12 -8.58
N LYS A 24 -2.45 7.14 -8.12
CA LYS A 24 -2.12 6.39 -6.91
C LYS A 24 -0.75 5.74 -6.95
N SER A 25 -0.41 5.12 -8.07
CA SER A 25 0.85 4.40 -8.20
C SER A 25 2.04 5.35 -8.10
N THR A 26 1.96 6.47 -8.80
CA THR A 26 3.01 7.48 -8.77
C THR A 26 3.16 8.09 -7.38
N PHE A 27 2.04 8.43 -6.77
CA PHE A 27 2.03 8.99 -5.42
C PHE A 27 2.62 8.00 -4.41
N SER A 28 2.21 6.74 -4.50
CA SER A 28 2.66 5.70 -3.57
C SER A 28 4.14 5.42 -3.70
N ALA A 29 4.64 5.39 -4.93
CA ALA A 29 6.07 5.18 -5.18
C ALA A 29 6.89 6.32 -4.60
N ALA A 30 6.44 7.56 -4.79
CA ALA A 30 7.11 8.73 -4.26
C ALA A 30 7.08 8.73 -2.73
N LEU A 31 5.94 8.38 -2.16
CA LEU A 31 5.79 8.32 -0.71
C LEU A 31 6.69 7.25 -0.11
N ALA A 32 6.70 6.06 -0.71
CA ALA A 32 7.55 4.98 -0.24
C ALA A 32 9.03 5.36 -0.28
N ALA A 33 9.44 6.03 -1.35
CA ALA A 33 10.82 6.48 -1.49
C ALA A 33 11.18 7.48 -0.40
N ARG A 34 10.28 8.42 -0.11
CA ARG A 34 10.52 9.42 0.93
C ARG A 34 10.59 8.83 2.32
N LEU A 35 9.78 7.81 2.57
CA LEU A 35 9.72 7.17 3.88
C LEU A 35 10.73 6.06 4.04
N GLY A 36 11.43 5.70 2.97
CA GLY A 36 12.38 4.60 3.00
C GLY A 36 11.70 3.26 3.19
N CYS A 37 10.52 3.09 2.61
CA CYS A 37 9.71 1.88 2.72
C CYS A 37 9.64 1.15 1.40
N THR A 38 9.20 -0.12 1.46
CA THR A 38 8.90 -0.89 0.27
C THR A 38 7.56 -0.43 -0.31
N HIS A 39 7.49 -0.30 -1.63
CA HIS A 39 6.24 -0.02 -2.31
C HIS A 39 5.62 -1.33 -2.77
N VAL A 40 4.43 -1.62 -2.27
CA VAL A 40 3.69 -2.83 -2.62
C VAL A 40 2.60 -2.45 -3.63
N GLU A 41 2.83 -2.78 -4.88
CA GLU A 41 1.85 -2.53 -5.94
C GLU A 41 0.95 -3.75 -6.06
N LEU A 42 -0.30 -3.62 -5.63
CA LEU A 42 -1.23 -4.74 -5.68
C LEU A 42 -1.47 -5.25 -7.09
N ASP A 43 -1.46 -4.34 -8.07
CA ASP A 43 -1.63 -4.73 -9.48
C ASP A 43 -0.57 -5.73 -9.92
N ARG A 44 0.66 -5.57 -9.48
CA ARG A 44 1.73 -6.48 -9.84
C ARG A 44 1.55 -7.87 -9.24
N LEU A 45 0.91 -7.93 -8.09
CA LEU A 45 0.64 -9.21 -7.43
C LEU A 45 -0.61 -9.87 -7.99
N TYR A 46 -1.54 -9.06 -8.51
CA TYR A 46 -2.81 -9.55 -9.03
C TYR A 46 -2.70 -10.16 -10.42
N TRP A 47 -1.91 -9.52 -11.29
CA TRP A 47 -1.79 -9.95 -12.69
C TRP A 47 -0.60 -10.88 -12.88
N GLY A 48 -0.87 -12.02 -13.49
CA GLY A 48 0.15 -12.99 -13.83
C GLY A 48 0.50 -12.91 -15.31
N PRO A 49 1.19 -13.94 -15.83
CA PRO A 49 1.57 -13.99 -17.25
C PRO A 49 0.35 -13.87 -18.15
N GLY A 50 0.49 -13.16 -19.26
CA GLY A 50 -0.59 -12.99 -20.22
C GLY A 50 -1.74 -12.13 -19.74
N TRP A 51 -1.49 -11.30 -18.70
CA TRP A 51 -2.51 -10.42 -18.13
C TRP A 51 -3.72 -11.17 -17.59
N GLN A 52 -3.48 -12.37 -17.10
CA GLN A 52 -4.53 -13.13 -16.44
C GLN A 52 -4.41 -12.97 -14.95
N ALA A 53 -5.55 -12.82 -14.28
CA ALA A 53 -5.54 -12.71 -12.84
C ALA A 53 -5.03 -14.01 -12.23
N VAL A 54 -4.16 -13.90 -11.23
CA VAL A 54 -3.72 -15.09 -10.50
C VAL A 54 -4.88 -15.63 -9.65
N PRO A 55 -4.84 -16.91 -9.26
CA PRO A 55 -5.89 -17.44 -8.38
C PRO A 55 -6.01 -16.61 -7.11
N HIS A 56 -7.23 -16.46 -6.62
CA HIS A 56 -7.51 -15.64 -5.45
C HIS A 56 -6.61 -15.98 -4.26
N GLU A 57 -6.46 -17.25 -3.97
CA GLU A 57 -5.63 -17.67 -2.83
C GLU A 57 -4.16 -17.28 -3.01
N ARG A 58 -3.67 -17.33 -4.23
CA ARG A 58 -2.30 -16.95 -4.51
C ARG A 58 -2.11 -15.45 -4.35
N PHE A 59 -3.08 -14.68 -4.80
CA PHE A 59 -3.03 -13.22 -4.66
C PHE A 59 -3.04 -12.84 -3.18
N GLU A 60 -3.96 -13.40 -2.42
CA GLU A 60 -4.07 -13.14 -1.00
C GLU A 60 -2.78 -13.50 -0.26
N HIS A 61 -2.21 -14.66 -0.59
CA HIS A 61 -0.96 -15.10 0.02
C HIS A 61 0.21 -14.18 -0.33
N ALA A 62 0.28 -13.74 -1.58
CA ALA A 62 1.33 -12.82 -2.01
C ALA A 62 1.24 -11.49 -1.28
N VAL A 63 0.04 -10.97 -1.12
CA VAL A 63 -0.18 -9.71 -0.38
C VAL A 63 0.18 -9.89 1.09
N GLU A 64 -0.22 -11.01 1.67
CA GLU A 64 0.10 -11.31 3.06
C GLU A 64 1.61 -11.31 3.28
N ARG A 65 2.35 -11.97 2.39
CA ARG A 65 3.81 -12.04 2.50
C ARG A 65 4.47 -10.69 2.27
N ALA A 66 3.97 -9.93 1.30
CA ALA A 66 4.54 -8.62 0.99
C ALA A 66 4.34 -7.61 2.10
N THR A 67 3.35 -7.82 2.94
CA THR A 67 3.00 -6.87 4.01
C THR A 67 3.38 -7.36 5.40
N THR A 68 4.25 -8.36 5.50
CA THR A 68 4.76 -8.79 6.80
C THR A 68 5.81 -7.84 7.35
N ALA A 69 6.47 -7.07 6.49
CA ALA A 69 7.47 -6.11 6.91
C ALA A 69 6.81 -5.02 7.77
N PRO A 70 7.56 -4.42 8.70
CA PRO A 70 7.01 -3.38 9.56
C PRO A 70 6.78 -2.04 8.86
N ARG A 71 7.33 -1.86 7.68
CA ARG A 71 7.24 -0.58 6.95
C ARG A 71 6.97 -0.84 5.48
N TRP A 72 5.84 -0.36 4.99
CA TRP A 72 5.50 -0.48 3.58
C TRP A 72 4.42 0.53 3.19
N VAL A 73 4.32 0.77 1.88
CA VAL A 73 3.26 1.58 1.28
C VAL A 73 2.60 0.71 0.22
N ALA A 74 1.33 0.40 0.40
CA ALA A 74 0.57 -0.43 -0.55
C ALA A 74 -0.48 0.41 -1.25
N ASP A 75 -0.65 0.21 -2.55
CA ASP A 75 -1.70 0.88 -3.29
C ASP A 75 -2.58 -0.11 -4.03
N GLY A 76 -3.84 0.25 -4.19
CA GLY A 76 -4.80 -0.55 -4.92
C GLY A 76 -6.13 -0.64 -4.20
N ASN A 77 -7.16 -1.05 -4.95
CA ASN A 77 -8.52 -1.15 -4.44
C ASN A 77 -9.09 -2.56 -4.61
N TYR A 78 -8.36 -3.56 -4.19
CA TYR A 78 -8.82 -4.94 -4.31
C TYR A 78 -9.55 -5.35 -3.05
N SER A 79 -10.87 -5.53 -3.16
CA SER A 79 -11.69 -5.89 -2.01
C SER A 79 -11.27 -7.21 -1.38
N ALA A 80 -10.71 -8.11 -2.18
CA ALA A 80 -10.27 -9.42 -1.69
C ALA A 80 -9.25 -9.34 -0.56
N VAL A 81 -8.42 -8.29 -0.55
CA VAL A 81 -7.37 -8.16 0.46
C VAL A 81 -7.56 -6.92 1.34
N ARG A 82 -8.71 -6.27 1.21
CA ARG A 82 -8.97 -5.03 1.95
C ARG A 82 -8.87 -5.22 3.46
N GLU A 83 -9.52 -6.25 3.98
CA GLU A 83 -9.50 -6.49 5.42
C GLU A 83 -8.10 -6.79 5.94
N LEU A 84 -7.34 -7.56 5.18
CA LEU A 84 -5.98 -7.90 5.54
C LEU A 84 -5.12 -6.63 5.63
N LEU A 85 -5.18 -5.80 4.59
CA LEU A 85 -4.39 -4.57 4.54
C LEU A 85 -4.81 -3.57 5.60
N TRP A 86 -6.11 -3.37 5.74
CA TRP A 86 -6.63 -2.39 6.71
C TRP A 86 -6.36 -2.84 8.14
N GLY A 87 -6.37 -4.15 8.39
CA GLY A 87 -6.06 -4.67 9.71
C GLY A 87 -4.60 -4.44 10.09
N ARG A 88 -3.71 -4.34 9.12
CA ARG A 88 -2.29 -4.12 9.35
C ARG A 88 -1.88 -2.66 9.26
N ALA A 89 -2.66 -1.84 8.57
CA ALA A 89 -2.31 -0.45 8.28
C ALA A 89 -2.22 0.41 9.53
N THR A 90 -1.22 1.28 9.56
CA THR A 90 -1.14 2.33 10.59
C THR A 90 -1.79 3.60 10.06
N HIS A 91 -1.76 3.79 8.75
CA HIS A 91 -2.34 4.97 8.10
C HIS A 91 -3.02 4.58 6.81
N VAL A 92 -4.09 5.30 6.48
CA VAL A 92 -4.78 5.15 5.20
C VAL A 92 -4.75 6.52 4.54
N VAL A 93 -4.28 6.56 3.30
CA VAL A 93 -4.25 7.79 2.51
C VAL A 93 -5.31 7.69 1.43
N TRP A 94 -6.21 8.64 1.42
CA TRP A 94 -7.23 8.75 0.38
C TRP A 94 -6.76 9.76 -0.64
N LEU A 95 -6.55 9.32 -1.85
CA LEU A 95 -6.11 10.17 -2.95
C LEU A 95 -7.26 10.37 -3.94
N ASN A 96 -7.61 11.62 -4.20
CA ASN A 96 -8.72 11.94 -5.08
C ASN A 96 -8.39 13.16 -5.91
N PHE A 97 -8.06 12.98 -7.18
CA PHE A 97 -7.78 14.05 -8.13
C PHE A 97 -6.76 15.08 -7.61
N GLY A 98 -5.63 14.57 -7.15
CA GLY A 98 -4.54 15.44 -6.70
C GLY A 98 -4.65 15.89 -5.26
N ARG A 99 -5.77 15.60 -4.61
CA ARG A 99 -5.95 15.90 -3.19
C ARG A 99 -5.78 14.60 -2.40
N TRP A 100 -5.22 14.71 -1.21
CA TRP A 100 -5.04 13.54 -0.37
C TRP A 100 -5.39 13.86 1.07
N THR A 101 -5.92 12.86 1.76
CA THR A 101 -6.28 12.94 3.16
C THR A 101 -5.69 11.73 3.88
N VAL A 102 -5.10 11.95 5.02
CA VAL A 102 -4.47 10.88 5.79
C VAL A 102 -5.28 10.60 7.03
N PHE A 103 -5.56 9.32 7.25
CA PHE A 103 -6.24 8.86 8.45
C PHE A 103 -5.28 7.95 9.22
N SER A 104 -5.02 8.29 10.47
CA SER A 104 -4.20 7.45 11.33
C SER A 104 -5.09 6.42 12.02
N ARG A 105 -4.59 5.20 12.12
CA ARG A 105 -5.31 4.11 12.78
C ARG A 105 -4.74 3.78 14.15
N VAL A 106 -3.83 4.57 14.59
CA VAL A 106 -3.22 4.36 15.89
C VAL A 106 -4.00 5.08 16.98
#